data_b685eb2a97874e313ba0076c21fba2a2
#
_entry.id   b685eb2a97874e313ba0076c21fba2a2
#
_cell.length_a   1.000
_cell.length_b   1.000
_cell.length_c   1.000
_cell.angle_alpha   90.00
_cell.angle_beta   90.00
_cell.angle_gamma   90.00
#
_symmetry.space_group_name_H-M   'P 1'
#
loop_
_entity.id
_entity.type
_entity.pdbx_description
1 polymer ?
#
loop_
_entity_poly.entity_id
_entity_poly.type
_entity_poly.pdbx_seq_one_letter_code
_entity_poly.pdbx_strand_id
1 'polypeptide(L)'
;NSSQIAFQATWLQGAFKLTGEDTFKVEAKQTVKAMMDMQLDSGAFGEKDGYDTAYSLQTLRELVAYRDLIAGNGGGAWFATVSDFITRGANWLIGRIRPDGSIDTAGNERTSADGPPQEGGYAKGWDIDQTAITLAQYASAFDRWDELEPLIMAVQYRGQAYDHIGDVAPPA
;
A
#
# COMPACT_ATOMS: atom_id res chain seq x y z
N ASN A 1 11.96 -6.06 1.23
CA ASN A 1 10.57 -6.16 0.83
C ASN A 1 10.14 -4.93 0.02
N SER A 2 9.02 -5.03 -0.71
CA SER A 2 8.55 -3.99 -1.63
C SER A 2 8.31 -2.65 -0.94
N SER A 3 7.76 -2.65 0.28
CA SER A 3 7.47 -1.42 1.02
C SER A 3 8.73 -0.62 1.39
N GLN A 4 9.82 -1.29 1.74
CA GLN A 4 11.10 -0.62 2.03
C GLN A 4 11.70 -0.01 0.77
N ILE A 5 11.59 -0.71 -0.36
CA ILE A 5 12.08 -0.21 -1.65
C ILE A 5 11.25 1.00 -2.10
N ALA A 6 9.91 0.94 -1.94
CA ALA A 6 9.02 2.07 -2.25
C ALA A 6 9.35 3.30 -1.39
N PHE A 7 9.53 3.09 -0.09
CA PHE A 7 9.94 4.14 0.84
C PHE A 7 11.28 4.78 0.42
N GLN A 8 12.28 3.97 0.07
CA GLN A 8 13.55 4.48 -0.44
C GLN A 8 13.37 5.35 -1.68
N ALA A 9 12.56 4.91 -2.65
CA ALA A 9 12.30 5.68 -3.87
C ALA A 9 11.66 7.03 -3.57
N THR A 10 10.68 7.06 -2.65
CA THR A 10 9.99 8.28 -2.23
C THR A 10 10.96 9.26 -1.54
N TRP A 11 11.82 8.76 -0.67
CA TRP A 11 12.85 9.57 -0.01
C TRP A 11 13.86 10.15 -0.99
N LEU A 12 14.38 9.35 -1.91
CA LEU A 12 15.31 9.82 -2.95
C LEU A 12 14.68 10.89 -3.81
N GLN A 13 13.42 10.72 -4.22
CA GLN A 13 12.70 11.73 -4.98
C GLN A 13 12.47 13.01 -4.17
N GLY A 14 12.18 12.89 -2.87
CA GLY A 14 12.10 14.03 -1.95
C GLY A 14 13.43 14.76 -1.81
N ALA A 15 14.54 14.03 -1.67
CA ALA A 15 15.88 14.60 -1.62
C ALA A 15 16.20 15.38 -2.92
N PHE A 16 15.85 14.86 -4.09
CA PHE A 16 15.96 15.60 -5.34
C PHE A 16 15.18 16.91 -5.30
N LYS A 17 13.94 16.90 -4.81
CA LYS A 17 13.10 18.11 -4.70
C LYS A 17 13.74 19.18 -3.81
N LEU A 18 14.43 18.77 -2.76
CA LEU A 18 15.06 19.68 -1.79
C LEU A 18 16.42 20.20 -2.26
N THR A 19 17.21 19.37 -2.90
CA THR A 19 18.62 19.68 -3.23
C THR A 19 18.83 20.07 -4.68
N GLY A 20 17.95 19.60 -5.59
CA GLY A 20 18.14 19.72 -7.05
C GLY A 20 19.18 18.76 -7.63
N GLU A 21 19.75 17.84 -6.84
CA GLU A 21 20.78 16.91 -7.30
C GLU A 21 20.16 15.77 -8.13
N ASP A 22 20.43 15.74 -9.42
CA ASP A 22 19.88 14.76 -10.37
C ASP A 22 20.20 13.30 -10.01
N THR A 23 21.28 13.04 -9.28
CA THR A 23 21.64 11.69 -8.82
C THR A 23 20.50 11.05 -8.05
N PHE A 24 19.88 11.77 -7.11
CA PHE A 24 18.75 11.26 -6.34
C PHE A 24 17.55 10.91 -7.21
N LYS A 25 17.22 11.73 -8.20
CA LYS A 25 16.15 11.47 -9.16
C LYS A 25 16.41 10.23 -10.01
N VAL A 26 17.66 10.05 -10.45
CA VAL A 26 18.05 8.88 -11.25
C VAL A 26 17.93 7.60 -10.41
N GLU A 27 18.45 7.61 -9.20
CA GLU A 27 18.37 6.49 -8.27
C GLU A 27 16.91 6.16 -7.88
N ALA A 28 16.08 7.16 -7.58
CA ALA A 28 14.67 6.97 -7.30
C ALA A 28 13.97 6.26 -8.47
N LYS A 29 14.22 6.70 -9.69
CA LYS A 29 13.66 6.07 -10.90
C LYS A 29 14.13 4.63 -11.10
N GLN A 30 15.42 4.34 -10.85
CA GLN A 30 15.95 2.97 -10.93
C GLN A 30 15.33 2.06 -9.88
N THR A 31 15.14 2.57 -8.66
CA THR A 31 14.50 1.85 -7.56
C THR A 31 13.07 1.47 -7.91
N VAL A 32 12.27 2.40 -8.47
CA VAL A 32 10.89 2.09 -8.90
C VAL A 32 10.88 1.11 -10.08
N LYS A 33 11.82 1.20 -11.02
CA LYS A 33 11.93 0.21 -12.10
C LYS A 33 12.20 -1.19 -11.57
N ALA A 34 13.11 -1.35 -10.61
CA ALA A 34 13.36 -2.65 -9.98
C ALA A 34 12.10 -3.21 -9.30
N MET A 35 11.26 -2.35 -8.71
CA MET A 35 9.97 -2.78 -8.18
C MET A 35 8.99 -3.24 -9.27
N MET A 36 8.96 -2.55 -10.42
CA MET A 36 8.12 -2.96 -11.55
C MET A 36 8.49 -4.35 -12.05
N ASP A 37 9.80 -4.65 -12.09
CA ASP A 37 10.33 -5.97 -12.49
C ASP A 37 9.95 -7.08 -11.48
N MET A 38 9.65 -6.72 -10.24
CA MET A 38 9.19 -7.64 -9.19
C MET A 38 7.67 -7.78 -9.13
N GLN A 39 6.89 -6.96 -9.86
CA GLN A 39 5.43 -7.04 -9.82
C GLN A 39 4.96 -8.37 -10.41
N LEU A 40 4.11 -9.07 -9.68
CA LEU A 40 3.55 -10.34 -10.13
C LEU A 40 2.54 -10.15 -11.26
N ASP A 41 2.30 -11.19 -12.06
CA ASP A 41 1.30 -11.17 -13.14
C ASP A 41 -0.11 -10.84 -12.63
N SER A 42 -0.41 -11.20 -11.38
CA SER A 42 -1.66 -10.84 -10.71
C SER A 42 -1.81 -9.34 -10.45
N GLY A 43 -0.74 -8.56 -10.57
CA GLY A 43 -0.67 -7.15 -10.19
C GLY A 43 -0.14 -6.93 -8.77
N ALA A 44 -0.04 -7.95 -7.93
CA ALA A 44 0.49 -7.80 -6.58
C ALA A 44 1.92 -7.22 -6.58
N PHE A 45 2.22 -6.40 -5.58
CA PHE A 45 3.61 -6.01 -5.36
C PHE A 45 4.38 -7.22 -4.82
N GLY A 46 5.40 -7.64 -5.58
CA GLY A 46 6.18 -8.82 -5.26
C GLY A 46 6.97 -8.68 -3.96
N GLU A 47 6.93 -9.72 -3.18
CA GLU A 47 7.85 -9.99 -2.07
C GLU A 47 8.83 -11.09 -2.50
N LYS A 48 9.65 -11.56 -1.57
CA LYS A 48 10.73 -12.50 -1.90
C LYS A 48 10.27 -13.75 -2.64
N ASP A 49 9.17 -14.37 -2.19
CA ASP A 49 8.67 -15.65 -2.72
C ASP A 49 7.15 -15.58 -3.05
N GLY A 50 6.54 -14.37 -3.06
CA GLY A 50 5.12 -14.23 -3.30
C GLY A 50 4.62 -12.80 -3.07
N TYR A 51 3.61 -12.66 -2.22
CA TYR A 51 3.05 -11.37 -1.85
C TYR A 51 2.65 -11.32 -0.38
N ASP A 52 2.49 -10.09 0.13
CA ASP A 52 1.94 -9.80 1.45
C ASP A 52 0.99 -8.61 1.37
N THR A 53 -0.26 -8.77 1.82
CA THR A 53 -1.28 -7.72 1.71
C THR A 53 -0.95 -6.49 2.56
N ALA A 54 -0.38 -6.66 3.77
CA ALA A 54 0.00 -5.54 4.63
C ALA A 54 1.17 -4.75 4.04
N TYR A 55 2.18 -5.44 3.49
CA TYR A 55 3.28 -4.77 2.79
C TYR A 55 2.84 -4.15 1.47
N SER A 56 1.88 -4.76 0.76
CA SER A 56 1.29 -4.17 -0.45
C SER A 56 0.57 -2.86 -0.14
N LEU A 57 -0.12 -2.76 1.00
CA LEU A 57 -0.74 -1.52 1.44
C LEU A 57 0.30 -0.42 1.69
N GLN A 58 1.36 -0.74 2.44
CA GLN A 58 2.45 0.22 2.70
C GLN A 58 3.13 0.63 1.39
N THR A 59 3.36 -0.33 0.49
CA THR A 59 3.92 -0.08 -0.83
C THR A 59 3.06 0.86 -1.65
N LEU A 60 1.74 0.64 -1.67
CA LEU A 60 0.78 1.51 -2.37
C LEU A 60 0.85 2.94 -1.85
N ARG A 61 0.86 3.13 -0.53
CA ARG A 61 0.97 4.45 0.10
C ARG A 61 2.22 5.19 -0.36
N GLU A 62 3.37 4.54 -0.29
CA GLU A 62 4.64 5.15 -0.66
C GLU A 62 4.73 5.45 -2.17
N LEU A 63 4.18 4.58 -3.01
CA LEU A 63 4.17 4.81 -4.46
C LEU A 63 3.22 5.94 -4.88
N VAL A 64 2.08 6.12 -4.20
CA VAL A 64 1.19 7.28 -4.40
C VAL A 64 1.95 8.56 -4.06
N ALA A 65 2.64 8.61 -2.91
CA ALA A 65 3.47 9.74 -2.54
C ALA A 65 4.62 10.00 -3.56
N TYR A 66 5.29 8.96 -4.03
CA TYR A 66 6.30 9.09 -5.08
C TYR A 66 5.72 9.68 -6.37
N ARG A 67 4.56 9.18 -6.82
CA ARG A 67 3.86 9.69 -8.00
C ARG A 67 3.57 11.18 -7.88
N ASP A 68 3.08 11.63 -6.73
CA ASP A 68 2.77 13.04 -6.51
C ASP A 68 4.04 13.91 -6.52
N LEU A 69 5.15 13.39 -6.00
CA LEU A 69 6.45 14.07 -6.08
C LEU A 69 6.94 14.24 -7.52
N ILE A 70 6.65 13.31 -8.42
CA ILE A 70 7.06 13.41 -9.84
C ILE A 70 6.05 14.17 -10.71
N ALA A 71 4.82 14.36 -10.28
CA ALA A 71 3.76 15.04 -11.05
C ALA A 71 4.13 16.48 -11.42
N GLY A 72 4.80 17.21 -10.53
CA GLY A 72 5.21 18.60 -10.73
C GLY A 72 6.26 18.84 -11.84
N ASN A 73 6.79 17.79 -12.46
CA ASN A 73 7.78 17.86 -13.53
C ASN A 73 7.17 17.67 -14.93
N GLY A 74 5.86 17.94 -15.09
CA GLY A 74 5.19 17.90 -16.39
C GLY A 74 4.69 16.52 -16.81
N GLY A 75 4.59 15.57 -15.88
CA GLY A 75 3.95 14.27 -16.07
C GLY A 75 4.73 13.31 -16.98
N GLY A 76 4.82 13.54 -18.24
CA GLY A 76 5.57 12.75 -19.20
C GLY A 76 5.30 11.22 -19.18
N ALA A 77 6.01 10.49 -20.05
CA ALA A 77 5.87 9.03 -20.16
C ALA A 77 6.19 8.28 -18.85
N TRP A 78 7.12 8.79 -18.04
CA TRP A 78 7.48 8.15 -16.77
C TRP A 78 6.35 8.22 -15.74
N PHE A 79 5.67 9.35 -15.64
CA PHE A 79 4.51 9.51 -14.77
C PHE A 79 3.38 8.54 -15.16
N ALA A 80 3.10 8.39 -16.45
CA ALA A 80 2.11 7.42 -16.95
C ALA A 80 2.51 5.98 -16.58
N THR A 81 3.77 5.61 -16.84
CA THR A 81 4.30 4.28 -16.49
C THR A 81 4.16 3.97 -15.00
N VAL A 82 4.50 4.92 -14.14
CA VAL A 82 4.35 4.79 -12.67
C VAL A 82 2.88 4.68 -12.29
N SER A 83 2.01 5.48 -12.90
CA SER A 83 0.58 5.44 -12.63
C SER A 83 -0.04 4.09 -13.00
N ASP A 84 0.33 3.51 -14.14
CA ASP A 84 -0.14 2.18 -14.55
C ASP A 84 0.35 1.07 -13.62
N PHE A 85 1.61 1.14 -13.18
CA PHE A 85 2.17 0.23 -12.21
C PHE A 85 1.41 0.27 -10.87
N ILE A 86 1.16 1.47 -10.34
CA ILE A 86 0.40 1.69 -9.11
C ILE A 86 -1.03 1.17 -9.27
N THR A 87 -1.69 1.46 -10.40
CA THR A 87 -3.08 1.05 -10.65
C THR A 87 -3.22 -0.46 -10.64
N ARG A 88 -2.30 -1.21 -11.23
CA ARG A 88 -2.31 -2.68 -11.19
C ARG A 88 -2.20 -3.20 -9.75
N GLY A 89 -1.25 -2.65 -8.96
CA GLY A 89 -1.08 -3.05 -7.56
C GLY A 89 -2.28 -2.69 -6.69
N ALA A 90 -2.84 -1.50 -6.88
CA ALA A 90 -4.04 -1.05 -6.18
C ALA A 90 -5.26 -1.91 -6.50
N ASN A 91 -5.50 -2.23 -7.77
CA ASN A 91 -6.62 -3.08 -8.17
C ASN A 91 -6.52 -4.49 -7.56
N TRP A 92 -5.32 -5.07 -7.53
CA TRP A 92 -5.09 -6.33 -6.84
C TRP A 92 -5.42 -6.22 -5.35
N LEU A 93 -4.93 -5.20 -4.67
CA LEU A 93 -5.16 -4.99 -3.23
C LEU A 93 -6.65 -4.73 -2.92
N ILE A 94 -7.33 -3.90 -3.73
CA ILE A 94 -8.77 -3.63 -3.61
C ILE A 94 -9.56 -4.93 -3.75
N GLY A 95 -9.19 -5.81 -4.68
CA GLY A 95 -9.81 -7.12 -4.85
C GLY A 95 -9.63 -8.06 -3.65
N ARG A 96 -8.73 -7.76 -2.71
CA ARG A 96 -8.53 -8.48 -1.45
C ARG A 96 -9.38 -7.94 -0.29
N ILE A 97 -10.02 -6.79 -0.49
CA ILE A 97 -10.89 -6.18 0.53
C ILE A 97 -12.32 -6.62 0.24
N ARG A 98 -12.96 -7.26 1.22
CA ARG A 98 -14.35 -7.69 1.11
C ARG A 98 -15.31 -6.52 1.33
N PRO A 99 -16.59 -6.65 0.89
CA PRO A 99 -17.59 -5.60 1.08
C PRO A 99 -17.83 -5.19 2.53
N ASP A 100 -17.51 -6.07 3.50
CA ASP A 100 -17.60 -5.80 4.94
C ASP A 100 -16.35 -5.09 5.50
N GLY A 101 -15.42 -4.68 4.64
CA GLY A 101 -14.16 -4.07 5.03
C GLY A 101 -13.10 -5.04 5.55
N SER A 102 -13.39 -6.35 5.60
CA SER A 102 -12.38 -7.35 5.96
C SER A 102 -11.43 -7.62 4.80
N ILE A 103 -10.26 -8.13 5.15
CA ILE A 103 -9.23 -8.38 4.17
C ILE A 103 -8.94 -9.86 4.05
N ASP A 104 -8.84 -10.31 2.81
CA ASP A 104 -8.38 -11.64 2.51
C ASP A 104 -6.84 -11.70 2.54
N THR A 105 -6.32 -12.39 3.55
CA THR A 105 -4.88 -12.63 3.72
C THR A 105 -4.45 -14.02 3.24
N ALA A 106 -5.36 -14.78 2.62
CA ALA A 106 -5.02 -16.10 2.11
C ALA A 106 -3.89 -16.00 1.07
N GLY A 107 -2.89 -16.87 1.21
CA GLY A 107 -1.72 -16.90 0.34
C GLY A 107 -0.65 -15.83 0.65
N ASN A 108 -0.80 -15.04 1.71
CA ASN A 108 0.29 -14.18 2.17
C ASN A 108 1.50 -15.01 2.59
N GLU A 109 2.67 -14.65 2.08
CA GLU A 109 3.92 -15.35 2.37
C GLU A 109 4.24 -15.39 3.88
N ARG A 110 3.94 -14.30 4.59
CA ARG A 110 4.33 -14.16 5.99
C ARG A 110 3.36 -14.71 7.03
N THR A 111 2.16 -15.09 6.64
CA THR A 111 1.21 -15.75 7.57
C THR A 111 1.69 -17.15 7.96
N SER A 112 2.53 -17.77 7.15
CA SER A 112 3.12 -19.08 7.45
C SER A 112 4.45 -19.00 8.21
N ALA A 113 5.18 -17.89 8.09
CA ALA A 113 6.49 -17.71 8.71
C ALA A 113 6.42 -17.14 10.15
N ASP A 114 5.38 -16.38 10.47
CA ASP A 114 5.23 -15.75 11.79
C ASP A 114 4.48 -16.65 12.79
N GLY A 115 4.10 -17.88 12.40
CA GLY A 115 3.38 -18.85 13.23
C GLY A 115 1.89 -18.49 13.44
N PRO A 116 1.13 -19.37 14.10
CA PRO A 116 -0.25 -19.06 14.47
C PRO A 116 -0.27 -17.81 15.37
N PRO A 117 -1.31 -16.99 15.32
CA PRO A 117 -1.44 -15.86 16.21
C PRO A 117 -1.25 -16.35 17.66
N GLN A 118 -0.26 -15.83 18.35
CA GLN A 118 -0.08 -16.13 19.76
C GLN A 118 -1.37 -15.67 20.48
N GLU A 119 -1.85 -16.46 21.45
CA GLU A 119 -3.01 -16.12 22.25
C GLU A 119 -2.85 -14.66 22.75
N GLY A 120 -3.77 -13.78 22.33
CA GLY A 120 -3.72 -12.35 22.62
C GLY A 120 -2.87 -11.48 21.69
N GLY A 121 -2.26 -12.05 20.65
CA GLY A 121 -1.53 -11.30 19.62
C GLY A 121 -2.38 -11.13 18.37
N TYR A 122 -2.63 -9.89 17.98
CA TYR A 122 -3.12 -9.59 16.64
C TYR A 122 -2.13 -10.15 15.62
N ALA A 123 -2.63 -10.85 14.62
CA ALA A 123 -1.81 -11.17 13.45
C ALA A 123 -1.12 -9.89 13.01
N LYS A 124 0.23 -9.90 13.00
CA LYS A 124 1.03 -8.71 12.76
C LYS A 124 0.51 -7.97 11.53
N GLY A 125 -0.24 -6.90 11.80
CA GLY A 125 -0.21 -5.81 10.91
C GLY A 125 -1.27 -5.57 9.89
N TRP A 126 -2.51 -5.92 10.08
CA TRP A 126 -3.50 -5.17 9.34
C TRP A 126 -3.93 -3.95 10.17
N ASP A 127 -3.40 -2.79 9.82
CA ASP A 127 -3.82 -1.52 10.37
C ASP A 127 -5.02 -1.01 9.55
N ILE A 128 -6.21 -1.08 10.14
CA ILE A 128 -7.47 -0.71 9.50
C ILE A 128 -7.47 0.79 9.17
N ASP A 129 -6.97 1.62 10.06
CA ASP A 129 -6.92 3.06 9.84
C ASP A 129 -5.96 3.41 8.69
N GLN A 130 -4.78 2.80 8.67
CA GLN A 130 -3.84 2.98 7.57
C GLN A 130 -4.41 2.48 6.25
N THR A 131 -5.26 1.46 6.28
CA THR A 131 -5.94 0.97 5.07
C THR A 131 -6.90 2.01 4.51
N ALA A 132 -7.78 2.54 5.33
CA ALA A 132 -8.74 3.55 4.92
C ALA A 132 -8.02 4.81 4.40
N ILE A 133 -6.99 5.28 5.12
CA ILE A 133 -6.17 6.43 4.72
C ILE A 133 -5.49 6.18 3.37
N THR A 134 -4.86 5.01 3.19
CA THR A 134 -4.15 4.70 1.94
C THR A 134 -5.09 4.60 0.75
N LEU A 135 -6.27 3.97 0.94
CA LEU A 135 -7.30 3.90 -0.11
C LEU A 135 -7.83 5.29 -0.45
N ALA A 136 -8.04 6.17 0.54
CA ALA A 136 -8.47 7.54 0.31
C ALA A 136 -7.41 8.37 -0.45
N GLN A 137 -6.14 8.22 -0.10
CA GLN A 137 -5.04 8.85 -0.82
C GLN A 137 -4.98 8.38 -2.27
N TYR A 138 -5.08 7.06 -2.50
CA TYR A 138 -5.13 6.50 -3.84
C TYR A 138 -6.35 7.00 -4.62
N ALA A 139 -7.55 6.96 -4.02
CA ALA A 139 -8.79 7.42 -4.65
C ALA A 139 -8.69 8.89 -5.08
N SER A 140 -8.14 9.75 -4.23
CA SER A 140 -7.90 11.16 -4.52
C SER A 140 -6.87 11.36 -5.63
N ALA A 141 -5.74 10.65 -5.58
CA ALA A 141 -4.65 10.81 -6.55
C ALA A 141 -5.01 10.30 -7.96
N PHE A 142 -5.96 9.36 -8.06
CA PHE A 142 -6.36 8.70 -9.32
C PHE A 142 -7.79 9.01 -9.76
N ASP A 143 -8.44 9.98 -9.13
CA ASP A 143 -9.83 10.39 -9.42
C ASP A 143 -10.83 9.21 -9.38
N ARG A 144 -10.69 8.35 -8.35
CA ARG A 144 -11.51 7.15 -8.16
C ARG A 144 -12.37 7.23 -6.88
N TRP A 145 -12.64 8.41 -6.40
CA TRP A 145 -13.35 8.59 -5.13
C TRP A 145 -14.74 7.96 -5.15
N ASP A 146 -15.54 8.26 -6.18
CA ASP A 146 -16.92 7.76 -6.29
C ASP A 146 -16.99 6.23 -6.31
N GLU A 147 -15.95 5.58 -6.84
CA GLU A 147 -15.86 4.11 -6.89
C GLU A 147 -15.44 3.51 -5.54
N LEU A 148 -14.50 4.15 -4.84
CA LEU A 148 -13.84 3.58 -3.67
C LEU A 148 -14.44 4.04 -2.34
N GLU A 149 -15.22 5.12 -2.32
CA GLU A 149 -15.83 5.63 -1.09
C GLU A 149 -16.59 4.56 -0.30
N PRO A 150 -17.47 3.71 -0.90
CA PRO A 150 -18.16 2.68 -0.16
C PRO A 150 -17.22 1.68 0.52
N LEU A 151 -16.11 1.34 -0.13
CA LEU A 151 -15.10 0.42 0.41
C LEU A 151 -14.30 1.07 1.54
N ILE A 152 -13.91 2.33 1.38
CA ILE A 152 -13.21 3.10 2.40
C ILE A 152 -14.08 3.20 3.65
N MET A 153 -15.37 3.51 3.50
CA MET A 153 -16.32 3.58 4.60
C MET A 153 -16.51 2.22 5.30
N ALA A 154 -16.59 1.12 4.54
CA ALA A 154 -16.69 -0.22 5.12
C ALA A 154 -15.46 -0.57 5.97
N VAL A 155 -14.25 -0.23 5.50
CA VAL A 155 -13.00 -0.43 6.24
C VAL A 155 -12.99 0.41 7.52
N GLN A 156 -13.35 1.69 7.45
CA GLN A 156 -13.41 2.58 8.62
C GLN A 156 -14.44 2.10 9.66
N TYR A 157 -15.64 1.73 9.20
CA TYR A 157 -16.69 1.24 10.10
C TYR A 157 -16.26 -0.03 10.84
N ARG A 158 -15.55 -0.91 10.17
CA ARG A 158 -14.97 -2.10 10.80
C ARG A 158 -13.93 -1.74 11.85
N GLY A 159 -13.07 -0.75 11.63
CA GLY A 159 -12.12 -0.23 12.62
C GLY A 159 -12.81 0.24 13.88
N GLN A 160 -13.82 1.08 13.75
CA GLN A 160 -14.60 1.59 14.88
C GLN A 160 -15.28 0.47 15.68
N ALA A 161 -15.77 -0.58 15.02
CA ALA A 161 -16.37 -1.72 15.69
C ALA A 161 -15.36 -2.53 16.54
N TYR A 162 -14.09 -2.56 16.12
CA TYR A 162 -13.03 -3.24 16.88
C TYR A 162 -12.54 -2.40 18.07
N ASP A 163 -12.47 -1.09 17.96
CA ASP A 163 -12.10 -0.20 19.07
C ASP A 163 -13.08 -0.32 20.24
N HIS A 164 -14.37 -0.51 19.94
CA HIS A 164 -15.40 -0.72 20.99
C HIS A 164 -15.34 -2.11 21.64
N ILE A 165 -14.80 -3.13 20.97
CA ILE A 165 -14.65 -4.47 21.55
C ILE A 165 -13.46 -4.52 22.53
N GLY A 166 -12.43 -3.69 22.31
CA GLY A 166 -11.27 -3.58 23.21
C GLY A 166 -11.59 -3.01 24.58
N ASP A 167 -12.70 -2.29 24.72
CA ASP A 167 -13.16 -1.69 26.00
C ASP A 167 -14.02 -2.64 26.86
N VAL A 168 -14.36 -3.82 26.36
CA VAL A 168 -15.09 -4.84 27.16
C VAL A 168 -14.04 -5.61 27.97
N ALA A 169 -13.90 -5.24 29.25
CA ALA A 169 -13.10 -6.02 30.19
C ALA A 169 -13.59 -7.48 30.20
N PRO A 170 -12.68 -8.48 30.20
CA PRO A 170 -13.09 -9.87 30.27
C PRO A 170 -13.92 -10.11 31.53
N PRO A 171 -14.98 -10.93 31.45
CA PRO A 171 -15.77 -11.26 32.64
C PRO A 171 -14.88 -11.89 33.70
N ALA A 172 -15.05 -11.45 34.93
CA ALA A 172 -14.30 -11.87 36.10
C ALA A 172 -14.51 -13.37 36.41
#